data_244c849e463b08b95c732f994b006427
#
_entry.id   244c849e463b08b95c732f994b006427
#
_cell.length_a   1.000
_cell.length_b   1.000
_cell.length_c   1.000
_cell.angle_alpha   90.00
_cell.angle_beta   90.00
_cell.angle_gamma   90.00
#
_symmetry.space_group_name_H-M   'P 1'
#
loop_
_entity.id
_entity.type
_entity.pdbx_description
1 polymer ?
#
loop_
_entity_poly.entity_id
_entity_poly.type
_entity_poly.pdbx_seq_one_letter_code
_entity_poly.pdbx_strand_id
1 'polypeptide(L)'
;VERAVEMIKASKRPYVFVGGGVIASDASDELARFVKKIDAPVADSLMGKGAFDGTDPHYTGMLGMHGTKTSNFGVSECDLLIAIGARFSDRVTGNANKFAKNAKILHFDIDAAEINKNIHSDASVVGDALEILKRVNAKLEQQDRHEWLEHIHDYEKQYPMAYRKDCLNGPLIMEKIYELTKGEAIISTDVGQHQMWAAQHYKYKKPRTLLTSGGLGTMGYGLGAAIGAKV
;
A
#
# COMPACT_ATOMS: atom_id res chain seq x y z
N VAL A 1 5.81 -7.30 20.09
CA VAL A 1 4.90 -6.14 20.07
C VAL A 1 5.56 -4.93 20.76
N GLU A 2 6.12 -5.08 21.98
CA GLU A 2 6.73 -3.97 22.74
C GLU A 2 7.80 -3.25 21.92
N ARG A 3 8.78 -3.98 21.39
CA ARG A 3 9.83 -3.41 20.53
C ARG A 3 9.27 -2.69 19.30
N ALA A 4 8.19 -3.22 18.72
CA ALA A 4 7.52 -2.55 17.59
C ALA A 4 6.95 -1.19 18.01
N VAL A 5 6.27 -1.14 19.15
CA VAL A 5 5.70 0.09 19.71
C VAL A 5 6.80 1.11 20.04
N GLU A 6 7.91 0.67 20.63
CA GLU A 6 9.07 1.54 20.91
C GLU A 6 9.66 2.14 19.63
N MET A 7 9.84 1.33 18.58
CA MET A 7 10.35 1.80 17.29
C MET A 7 9.41 2.82 16.65
N ILE A 8 8.10 2.58 16.71
CA ILE A 8 7.08 3.50 16.17
C ILE A 8 7.09 4.84 16.93
N LYS A 9 7.15 4.79 18.27
CA LYS A 9 7.19 5.99 19.11
C LYS A 9 8.47 6.82 18.90
N ALA A 10 9.59 6.16 18.65
CA ALA A 10 10.88 6.80 18.44
C ALA A 10 11.05 7.40 17.03
N SER A 11 10.29 6.95 16.06
CA SER A 11 10.36 7.41 14.66
C SER A 11 9.76 8.80 14.50
N LYS A 12 10.46 9.64 13.73
CA LYS A 12 9.98 10.97 13.33
C LYS A 12 9.33 10.98 11.95
N ARG A 13 9.75 10.07 11.08
CA ARG A 13 9.30 9.96 9.68
C ARG A 13 8.90 8.53 9.35
N PRO A 14 7.91 7.96 10.06
CA PRO A 14 7.44 6.62 9.76
C PRO A 14 6.73 6.58 8.40
N TYR A 15 6.78 5.44 7.74
CA TYR A 15 6.07 5.17 6.51
C TYR A 15 5.46 3.77 6.56
N VAL A 16 4.19 3.64 6.18
CA VAL A 16 3.48 2.35 6.21
C VAL A 16 3.43 1.77 4.81
N PHE A 17 3.84 0.52 4.65
CA PHE A 17 3.74 -0.24 3.40
C PHE A 17 2.83 -1.44 3.58
N VAL A 18 1.77 -1.52 2.78
CA VAL A 18 0.67 -2.47 2.96
C VAL A 18 0.63 -3.48 1.83
N GLY A 19 0.58 -4.76 2.19
CA GLY A 19 0.42 -5.87 1.26
C GLY A 19 -0.94 -6.55 1.35
N GLY A 20 -1.11 -7.59 0.53
CA GLY A 20 -2.34 -8.40 0.48
C GLY A 20 -2.67 -9.12 1.79
N GLY A 21 -1.70 -9.32 2.67
CA GLY A 21 -1.91 -9.94 3.99
C GLY A 21 -2.90 -9.18 4.87
N VAL A 22 -2.96 -7.85 4.74
CA VAL A 22 -3.95 -7.02 5.46
C VAL A 22 -5.37 -7.33 5.00
N ILE A 23 -5.58 -7.51 3.68
CA ILE A 23 -6.88 -7.88 3.12
C ILE A 23 -7.25 -9.31 3.52
N ALA A 24 -6.29 -10.22 3.48
CA ALA A 24 -6.50 -11.62 3.85
C ALA A 24 -6.92 -11.79 5.31
N SER A 25 -6.40 -10.94 6.20
CA SER A 25 -6.71 -10.93 7.65
C SER A 25 -7.92 -10.07 8.02
N ASP A 26 -8.64 -9.48 7.05
CA ASP A 26 -9.73 -8.50 7.29
C ASP A 26 -9.30 -7.34 8.22
N ALA A 27 -8.05 -6.90 8.12
CA ALA A 27 -7.42 -5.94 9.03
C ALA A 27 -7.53 -4.48 8.58
N SER A 28 -8.32 -4.16 7.55
CA SER A 28 -8.39 -2.81 6.95
C SER A 28 -8.84 -1.72 7.94
N ASP A 29 -9.83 -1.99 8.79
CA ASP A 29 -10.31 -1.04 9.79
C ASP A 29 -9.25 -0.77 10.87
N GLU A 30 -8.56 -1.81 11.33
CA GLU A 30 -7.47 -1.66 12.31
C GLU A 30 -6.25 -0.96 11.70
N LEU A 31 -5.97 -1.21 10.40
CA LEU A 31 -4.97 -0.46 9.66
C LEU A 31 -5.31 1.02 9.58
N ALA A 32 -6.56 1.37 9.27
CA ALA A 32 -6.98 2.77 9.20
C ALA A 32 -6.84 3.48 10.55
N ARG A 33 -7.21 2.81 11.66
CA ARG A 33 -6.98 3.32 13.02
C ARG A 33 -5.49 3.48 13.31
N PHE A 34 -4.67 2.51 12.92
CA PHE A 34 -3.23 2.53 13.11
C PHE A 34 -2.58 3.70 12.39
N VAL A 35 -2.84 3.85 11.09
CA VAL A 35 -2.29 4.94 10.26
C VAL A 35 -2.64 6.30 10.83
N LYS A 36 -3.92 6.53 11.17
CA LYS A 36 -4.37 7.79 11.78
C LYS A 36 -3.77 8.03 13.16
N LYS A 37 -3.59 6.97 13.96
CA LYS A 37 -3.00 7.08 15.29
C LYS A 37 -1.52 7.45 15.26
N ILE A 38 -0.77 6.93 14.30
CA ILE A 38 0.65 7.26 14.15
C ILE A 38 0.89 8.44 13.20
N ASP A 39 -0.14 8.95 12.55
CA ASP A 39 -0.11 10.07 11.60
C ASP A 39 1.00 9.90 10.55
N ALA A 40 0.94 8.79 9.81
CA ALA A 40 1.97 8.40 8.86
C ALA A 40 1.43 8.20 7.45
N PRO A 41 2.19 8.56 6.41
CA PRO A 41 1.84 8.24 5.03
C PRO A 41 1.81 6.72 4.82
N VAL A 42 0.92 6.27 3.93
CA VAL A 42 0.75 4.86 3.58
C VAL A 42 0.76 4.64 2.08
N ALA A 43 1.51 3.62 1.66
CA ALA A 43 1.49 3.10 0.30
C ALA A 43 1.11 1.62 0.30
N ASP A 44 0.58 1.16 -0.82
CA ASP A 44 0.25 -0.24 -0.99
C ASP A 44 1.09 -0.95 -2.06
N SER A 45 1.06 -2.27 -2.03
CA SER A 45 1.43 -3.12 -3.16
C SER A 45 0.21 -3.33 -4.07
N LEU A 46 0.41 -3.90 -5.27
CA LEU A 46 -0.70 -4.25 -6.16
C LEU A 46 -1.76 -5.11 -5.44
N MET A 47 -1.32 -6.12 -4.66
CA MET A 47 -2.24 -7.00 -3.92
C MET A 47 -2.77 -6.37 -2.63
N GLY A 48 -2.24 -5.23 -2.21
CA GLY A 48 -2.73 -4.44 -1.07
C GLY A 48 -3.77 -3.39 -1.45
N LYS A 49 -4.11 -3.24 -2.72
CA LYS A 49 -5.09 -2.27 -3.20
C LYS A 49 -6.43 -2.41 -2.48
N GLY A 50 -6.92 -1.29 -1.92
CA GLY A 50 -8.16 -1.26 -1.15
C GLY A 50 -8.02 -1.71 0.31
N ALA A 51 -6.83 -2.15 0.76
CA ALA A 51 -6.58 -2.39 2.18
C ALA A 51 -6.67 -1.11 3.01
N PHE A 52 -6.32 0.01 2.40
CA PHE A 52 -6.48 1.36 2.92
C PHE A 52 -7.25 2.20 1.90
N ASP A 53 -8.08 3.13 2.36
CA ASP A 53 -8.91 3.97 1.49
C ASP A 53 -8.02 4.84 0.60
N GLY A 54 -8.08 4.64 -0.72
CA GLY A 54 -7.32 5.40 -1.71
C GLY A 54 -7.73 6.87 -1.85
N THR A 55 -8.71 7.34 -1.08
CA THR A 55 -9.12 8.74 -0.99
C THR A 55 -8.72 9.43 0.31
N ASP A 56 -8.19 8.68 1.28
CA ASP A 56 -7.71 9.22 2.54
C ASP A 56 -6.41 10.04 2.30
N PRO A 57 -6.23 11.20 2.95
CA PRO A 57 -5.05 12.05 2.76
C PRO A 57 -3.72 11.39 3.15
N HIS A 58 -3.71 10.36 3.97
CA HIS A 58 -2.48 9.61 4.27
C HIS A 58 -2.05 8.68 3.13
N TYR A 59 -2.96 8.38 2.17
CA TYR A 59 -2.66 7.46 1.08
C TYR A 59 -1.85 8.16 -0.02
N THR A 60 -0.72 7.58 -0.38
CA THR A 60 0.24 8.16 -1.34
C THR A 60 0.33 7.39 -2.67
N GLY A 61 -0.46 6.34 -2.82
CA GLY A 61 -0.46 5.48 -3.99
C GLY A 61 0.32 4.18 -3.81
N MET A 62 0.59 3.51 -4.90
CA MET A 62 1.34 2.25 -4.90
C MET A 62 2.84 2.49 -4.79
N LEU A 63 3.55 1.58 -4.12
CA LEU A 63 5.01 1.58 -4.02
C LEU A 63 5.65 0.69 -5.11
N GLY A 64 6.85 1.05 -5.54
CA GLY A 64 7.69 0.24 -6.41
C GLY A 64 7.70 0.68 -7.87
N MET A 65 7.99 -0.25 -8.78
CA MET A 65 8.25 -0.01 -10.21
C MET A 65 7.10 0.74 -10.91
N HIS A 66 5.85 0.41 -10.57
CA HIS A 66 4.65 1.04 -11.10
C HIS A 66 3.97 1.96 -10.09
N GLY A 67 4.68 2.30 -9.03
CA GLY A 67 4.21 3.18 -7.97
C GLY A 67 4.32 4.66 -8.31
N THR A 68 3.81 5.49 -7.40
CA THR A 68 3.94 6.93 -7.50
C THR A 68 5.37 7.37 -7.13
N LYS A 69 5.80 8.51 -7.66
CA LYS A 69 7.06 9.13 -7.19
C LYS A 69 6.96 9.51 -5.72
N THR A 70 5.80 9.98 -5.28
CA THR A 70 5.50 10.30 -3.88
C THR A 70 5.82 9.13 -2.94
N SER A 71 5.27 7.94 -3.23
CA SER A 71 5.52 6.75 -2.41
C SER A 71 6.99 6.32 -2.43
N ASN A 72 7.62 6.34 -3.61
CA ASN A 72 9.02 5.92 -3.74
C ASN A 72 9.99 6.89 -3.04
N PHE A 73 9.77 8.21 -3.14
CA PHE A 73 10.56 9.20 -2.42
C PHE A 73 10.32 9.14 -0.92
N GLY A 74 9.05 9.03 -0.49
CA GLY A 74 8.71 8.90 0.92
C GLY A 74 9.38 7.70 1.59
N VAL A 75 9.37 6.54 0.95
CA VAL A 75 10.10 5.35 1.44
C VAL A 75 11.61 5.55 1.45
N SER A 76 12.16 6.31 0.51
CA SER A 76 13.60 6.59 0.47
C SER A 76 14.06 7.54 1.59
N GLU A 77 13.17 8.37 2.11
CA GLU A 77 13.46 9.39 3.13
C GLU A 77 12.96 9.06 4.52
N CYS A 78 12.08 8.06 4.66
CA CYS A 78 11.58 7.65 5.97
C CYS A 78 12.71 7.16 6.88
N ASP A 79 12.51 7.25 8.19
CA ASP A 79 13.42 6.70 9.20
C ASP A 79 12.94 5.35 9.75
N LEU A 80 11.67 5.01 9.50
CA LEU A 80 11.06 3.73 9.82
C LEU A 80 10.08 3.32 8.73
N LEU A 81 10.33 2.19 8.08
CA LEU A 81 9.38 1.55 7.17
C LEU A 81 8.66 0.41 7.90
N ILE A 82 7.34 0.52 8.00
CA ILE A 82 6.48 -0.47 8.64
C ILE A 82 5.76 -1.27 7.56
N ALA A 83 6.25 -2.46 7.27
CA ALA A 83 5.65 -3.36 6.29
C ALA A 83 4.64 -4.29 6.96
N ILE A 84 3.41 -4.36 6.43
CA ILE A 84 2.31 -5.13 7.00
C ILE A 84 1.73 -6.07 5.95
N GLY A 85 1.92 -7.38 6.12
CA GLY A 85 1.46 -8.40 5.19
C GLY A 85 2.00 -8.23 3.77
N ALA A 86 3.28 -7.83 3.65
CA ALA A 86 3.94 -7.48 2.39
C ALA A 86 5.29 -8.21 2.26
N ARG A 87 5.53 -8.87 1.12
CA ARG A 87 6.66 -9.78 0.91
C ARG A 87 7.95 -9.12 0.40
N PHE A 88 8.03 -7.82 0.24
CA PHE A 88 9.17 -7.12 -0.36
C PHE A 88 9.63 -7.73 -1.70
N SER A 89 8.69 -7.90 -2.64
CA SER A 89 9.03 -8.43 -3.96
C SER A 89 9.97 -7.49 -4.72
N ASP A 90 10.69 -8.03 -5.70
CA ASP A 90 11.59 -7.28 -6.59
C ASP A 90 10.87 -6.13 -7.33
N ARG A 91 9.59 -6.28 -7.64
CA ARG A 91 8.76 -5.24 -8.26
C ARG A 91 8.56 -4.01 -7.35
N VAL A 92 8.67 -4.20 -6.05
CA VAL A 92 8.57 -3.14 -5.04
C VAL A 92 9.94 -2.61 -4.67
N THR A 93 10.88 -3.49 -4.37
CA THR A 93 12.20 -3.10 -3.86
C THR A 93 13.18 -2.66 -4.95
N GLY A 94 13.00 -3.17 -6.18
CA GLY A 94 14.01 -3.01 -7.21
C GLY A 94 15.35 -3.57 -6.73
N ASN A 95 16.36 -2.71 -6.60
CA ASN A 95 17.63 -3.09 -6.00
C ASN A 95 17.52 -3.09 -4.47
N ALA A 96 17.43 -4.27 -3.87
CA ALA A 96 17.29 -4.46 -2.43
C ALA A 96 18.36 -3.73 -1.60
N ASN A 97 19.61 -3.64 -2.12
CA ASN A 97 20.70 -2.93 -1.43
C ASN A 97 20.53 -1.41 -1.41
N LYS A 98 19.61 -0.87 -2.19
CA LYS A 98 19.31 0.57 -2.27
C LYS A 98 17.94 0.92 -1.69
N PHE A 99 17.10 -0.08 -1.43
CA PHE A 99 15.75 0.11 -0.93
C PHE A 99 15.76 0.57 0.53
N ALA A 100 15.03 1.64 0.83
CA ALA A 100 14.82 2.18 2.18
C ALA A 100 16.11 2.28 3.03
N LYS A 101 17.23 2.68 2.44
CA LYS A 101 18.58 2.65 3.04
C LYS A 101 18.71 3.39 4.37
N ASN A 102 17.89 4.43 4.56
CA ASN A 102 17.93 5.32 5.72
C ASN A 102 16.92 4.91 6.80
N ALA A 103 16.10 3.91 6.52
CA ALA A 103 15.05 3.47 7.40
C ALA A 103 15.43 2.21 8.18
N LYS A 104 14.96 2.14 9.42
CA LYS A 104 14.77 0.85 10.10
C LYS A 104 13.56 0.15 9.50
N ILE A 105 13.60 -1.17 9.44
CA ILE A 105 12.51 -1.99 8.89
C ILE A 105 11.79 -2.72 10.01
N LEU A 106 10.50 -2.45 10.15
CA LEU A 106 9.60 -3.19 11.03
C LEU A 106 8.65 -4.02 10.17
N HIS A 107 8.69 -5.35 10.29
CA HIS A 107 7.95 -6.24 9.42
C HIS A 107 6.91 -7.08 10.20
N PHE A 108 5.63 -6.95 9.83
CA PHE A 108 4.52 -7.76 10.33
C PHE A 108 4.08 -8.72 9.22
N ASP A 109 4.23 -10.01 9.44
CA ASP A 109 3.79 -11.03 8.49
C ASP A 109 3.35 -12.30 9.21
N ILE A 110 2.41 -13.02 8.61
CA ILE A 110 1.95 -14.31 9.14
C ILE A 110 2.95 -15.42 8.83
N ASP A 111 3.70 -15.28 7.73
CA ASP A 111 4.68 -16.26 7.29
C ASP A 111 6.08 -15.91 7.81
N ALA A 112 6.55 -16.71 8.77
CA ALA A 112 7.90 -16.56 9.30
C ALA A 112 9.01 -16.69 8.24
N ALA A 113 8.73 -17.41 7.11
CA ALA A 113 9.68 -17.58 6.02
C ALA A 113 9.87 -16.32 5.17
N GLU A 114 8.95 -15.36 5.22
CA GLU A 114 9.10 -14.07 4.54
C GLU A 114 9.95 -13.07 5.34
N ILE A 115 10.13 -13.29 6.66
CA ILE A 115 10.95 -12.42 7.50
C ILE A 115 12.44 -12.57 7.14
N ASN A 116 13.09 -11.45 6.87
CA ASN A 116 14.51 -11.37 6.45
C ASN A 116 14.85 -12.05 5.11
N LYS A 117 13.86 -12.42 4.32
CA LYS A 117 14.07 -13.12 3.05
C LYS A 117 14.67 -12.21 1.98
N ASN A 118 14.04 -11.09 1.71
CA ASN A 118 14.43 -10.14 0.65
C ASN A 118 15.06 -8.86 1.22
N ILE A 119 14.55 -8.39 2.34
CA ILE A 119 15.01 -7.20 3.06
C ILE A 119 15.22 -7.58 4.52
N HIS A 120 16.36 -7.18 5.08
CA HIS A 120 16.63 -7.39 6.51
C HIS A 120 15.73 -6.49 7.36
N SER A 121 15.09 -7.07 8.38
CA SER A 121 14.21 -6.37 9.31
C SER A 121 14.92 -6.13 10.65
N ASP A 122 14.87 -4.89 11.16
CA ASP A 122 15.39 -4.52 12.49
C ASP A 122 14.52 -5.09 13.61
N ALA A 123 13.24 -5.28 13.33
CA ALA A 123 12.32 -6.01 14.17
C ALA A 123 11.19 -6.62 13.33
N SER A 124 10.63 -7.71 13.81
CA SER A 124 9.48 -8.37 13.18
C SER A 124 8.48 -8.87 14.21
N VAL A 125 7.23 -8.99 13.79
CA VAL A 125 6.18 -9.67 14.55
C VAL A 125 5.52 -10.67 13.62
N VAL A 126 5.67 -11.96 13.94
CA VAL A 126 5.05 -13.05 13.20
C VAL A 126 3.66 -13.31 13.76
N GLY A 127 2.65 -13.25 12.90
CA GLY A 127 1.26 -13.49 13.27
C GLY A 127 0.25 -12.86 12.29
N ASP A 128 -1.01 -13.04 12.59
CA ASP A 128 -2.11 -12.45 11.83
C ASP A 128 -2.09 -10.91 11.94
N ALA A 129 -2.27 -10.22 10.80
CA ALA A 129 -2.16 -8.76 10.73
C ALA A 129 -3.22 -8.05 11.59
N LEU A 130 -4.45 -8.57 11.66
CA LEU A 130 -5.52 -8.01 12.48
C LEU A 130 -5.14 -8.07 13.98
N GLU A 131 -4.66 -9.23 14.43
CA GLU A 131 -4.29 -9.43 15.83
C GLU A 131 -3.04 -8.62 16.23
N ILE A 132 -2.06 -8.49 15.32
CA ILE A 132 -0.88 -7.64 15.54
C ILE A 132 -1.33 -6.18 15.67
N LEU A 133 -2.13 -5.68 14.73
CA LEU A 133 -2.57 -4.28 14.72
C LEU A 133 -3.43 -3.95 15.94
N LYS A 134 -4.35 -4.81 16.36
CA LYS A 134 -5.11 -4.63 17.61
C LYS A 134 -4.21 -4.43 18.82
N ARG A 135 -3.20 -5.30 18.97
CA ARG A 135 -2.27 -5.25 20.11
C ARG A 135 -1.35 -4.03 20.06
N VAL A 136 -0.91 -3.64 18.87
CA VAL A 136 -0.08 -2.44 18.66
C VAL A 136 -0.91 -1.19 18.92
N ASN A 137 -2.11 -1.10 18.35
CA ASN A 137 -3.04 0.02 18.54
C ASN A 137 -3.41 0.26 20.00
N ALA A 138 -3.57 -0.82 20.78
CA ALA A 138 -3.87 -0.71 22.20
C ALA A 138 -2.76 -0.07 23.05
N LYS A 139 -1.50 -0.11 22.55
CA LYS A 139 -0.30 0.40 23.26
C LYS A 139 0.22 1.74 22.72
N LEU A 140 -0.33 2.19 21.59
CA LEU A 140 0.02 3.47 20.99
C LEU A 140 -0.95 4.57 21.46
N GLU A 141 -0.40 5.75 21.66
CA GLU A 141 -1.15 6.98 21.81
C GLU A 141 -1.21 7.74 20.48
N GLN A 142 -2.13 8.70 20.35
CA GLN A 142 -2.18 9.58 19.19
C GLN A 142 -0.87 10.34 19.05
N GLN A 143 -0.32 10.35 17.86
CA GLN A 143 0.91 11.07 17.52
C GLN A 143 0.58 12.14 16.47
N ASP A 144 1.40 13.14 16.40
CA ASP A 144 1.32 14.22 15.42
C ASP A 144 2.63 14.22 14.60
N ARG A 145 2.48 14.00 13.29
CA ARG A 145 3.57 14.06 12.32
C ARG A 145 3.17 14.86 11.09
N HIS A 146 2.36 15.86 11.33
CA HIS A 146 1.80 16.71 10.28
C HIS A 146 2.89 17.26 9.34
N GLU A 147 4.01 17.76 9.87
CA GLU A 147 5.13 18.27 9.04
C GLU A 147 5.68 17.19 8.08
N TRP A 148 5.75 15.95 8.54
CA TRP A 148 6.18 14.83 7.68
C TRP A 148 5.14 14.53 6.59
N LEU A 149 3.88 14.51 6.94
CA LEU A 149 2.80 14.27 5.99
C LEU A 149 2.71 15.39 4.94
N GLU A 150 2.85 16.65 5.36
CA GLU A 150 2.92 17.81 4.44
C GLU A 150 4.11 17.70 3.47
N HIS A 151 5.28 17.33 3.96
CA HIS A 151 6.45 17.10 3.11
C HIS A 151 6.18 16.03 2.04
N ILE A 152 5.47 14.97 2.38
CA ILE A 152 5.07 13.93 1.42
C ILE A 152 4.04 14.48 0.41
N HIS A 153 3.08 15.28 0.85
CA HIS A 153 2.12 15.92 -0.05
C HIS A 153 2.77 16.90 -1.03
N ASP A 154 3.88 17.52 -0.67
CA ASP A 154 4.63 18.36 -1.60
C ASP A 154 5.24 17.55 -2.75
N TYR A 155 5.62 16.31 -2.54
CA TYR A 155 5.98 15.41 -3.66
C TYR A 155 4.80 15.11 -4.58
N GLU A 156 3.60 14.94 -4.04
CA GLU A 156 2.40 14.71 -4.86
C GLU A 156 2.10 15.92 -5.75
N LYS A 157 2.25 17.14 -5.21
CA LYS A 157 2.08 18.39 -5.98
C LYS A 157 3.16 18.57 -7.04
N GLN A 158 4.42 18.22 -6.73
CA GLN A 158 5.56 18.35 -7.65
C GLN A 158 5.57 17.29 -8.74
N TYR A 159 5.10 16.07 -8.44
CA TYR A 159 5.18 14.90 -9.33
C TYR A 159 3.83 14.20 -9.47
N PRO A 160 2.77 14.91 -9.91
CA PRO A 160 1.48 14.29 -10.12
C PRO A 160 1.56 13.19 -11.18
N MET A 161 0.72 12.17 -11.04
CA MET A 161 0.54 11.15 -12.09
C MET A 161 -0.17 11.79 -13.29
N ALA A 162 0.62 12.41 -14.16
CA ALA A 162 0.11 13.15 -15.31
C ALA A 162 -0.07 12.26 -16.55
N TYR A 163 -1.15 12.51 -17.29
CA TYR A 163 -1.42 11.90 -18.60
C TYR A 163 -2.14 12.92 -19.50
N ARG A 164 -2.18 12.65 -20.79
CA ARG A 164 -2.89 13.50 -21.76
C ARG A 164 -4.41 13.40 -21.55
N LYS A 165 -5.08 14.55 -21.38
CA LYS A 165 -6.54 14.65 -21.19
C LYS A 165 -7.30 14.97 -22.48
N ASP A 166 -6.59 15.26 -23.55
CA ASP A 166 -7.12 15.66 -24.86
C ASP A 166 -7.43 14.47 -25.81
N CYS A 167 -7.15 13.26 -25.38
CA CYS A 167 -7.43 12.04 -26.15
C CYS A 167 -7.86 10.89 -25.25
N LEU A 168 -8.60 9.94 -25.81
CA LEU A 168 -8.98 8.71 -25.13
C LEU A 168 -7.74 7.86 -24.86
N ASN A 169 -7.52 7.55 -23.59
CA ASN A 169 -6.41 6.71 -23.13
C ASN A 169 -6.80 5.94 -21.85
N GLY A 170 -5.95 4.97 -21.46
CA GLY A 170 -6.24 4.10 -20.33
C GLY A 170 -6.43 4.83 -18.98
N PRO A 171 -5.55 5.75 -18.58
CA PRO A 171 -5.75 6.57 -17.38
C PRO A 171 -7.09 7.27 -17.33
N LEU A 172 -7.48 7.98 -18.41
CA LEU A 172 -8.75 8.67 -18.50
C LEU A 172 -9.94 7.73 -18.34
N ILE A 173 -9.85 6.52 -18.94
CA ILE A 173 -10.91 5.51 -18.83
C ILE A 173 -11.07 5.09 -17.36
N MET A 174 -9.97 4.84 -16.64
CA MET A 174 -10.02 4.44 -15.23
C MET A 174 -10.61 5.55 -14.35
N GLU A 175 -10.22 6.80 -14.57
CA GLU A 175 -10.82 7.93 -13.86
C GLU A 175 -12.31 8.07 -14.14
N LYS A 176 -12.73 7.89 -15.40
CA LYS A 176 -14.16 7.94 -15.76
C LYS A 176 -14.97 6.78 -15.16
N ILE A 177 -14.41 5.58 -15.12
CA ILE A 177 -15.04 4.45 -14.42
C ILE A 177 -15.20 4.79 -12.92
N TYR A 178 -14.16 5.34 -12.29
CA TYR A 178 -14.23 5.77 -10.90
C TYR A 178 -15.33 6.81 -10.68
N GLU A 179 -15.38 7.86 -11.49
CA GLU A 179 -16.39 8.93 -11.41
C GLU A 179 -17.82 8.37 -11.54
N LEU A 180 -18.08 7.59 -12.59
CA LEU A 180 -19.40 7.02 -12.88
C LEU A 180 -19.89 6.02 -11.83
N THR A 181 -18.96 5.24 -11.27
CA THR A 181 -19.28 4.23 -10.24
C THR A 181 -19.12 4.77 -8.84
N LYS A 182 -18.64 6.01 -8.67
CA LYS A 182 -18.30 6.63 -7.36
C LYS A 182 -17.31 5.80 -6.55
N GLY A 183 -16.46 5.02 -7.24
CA GLY A 183 -15.50 4.13 -6.61
C GLY A 183 -16.10 2.84 -6.01
N GLU A 184 -17.35 2.52 -6.30
CA GLU A 184 -18.03 1.34 -5.74
C GLU A 184 -17.92 0.08 -6.61
N ALA A 185 -17.35 0.19 -7.83
CA ALA A 185 -17.22 -0.96 -8.71
C ALA A 185 -16.14 -1.95 -8.25
N ILE A 186 -16.41 -3.23 -8.44
CA ILE A 186 -15.38 -4.27 -8.39
C ILE A 186 -14.69 -4.27 -9.76
N ILE A 187 -13.40 -4.01 -9.77
CA ILE A 187 -12.56 -3.96 -10.96
C ILE A 187 -11.88 -5.31 -11.16
N SER A 188 -12.17 -5.96 -12.26
CA SER A 188 -11.43 -7.16 -12.69
C SER A 188 -10.50 -6.81 -13.83
N THR A 189 -9.24 -7.23 -13.75
CA THR A 189 -8.26 -7.04 -14.81
C THR A 189 -7.67 -8.35 -15.28
N ASP A 190 -7.31 -8.39 -16.55
CA ASP A 190 -6.32 -9.31 -17.06
C ASP A 190 -4.91 -8.73 -16.79
N VAL A 191 -3.87 -9.22 -17.45
CA VAL A 191 -2.48 -8.81 -17.27
C VAL A 191 -2.01 -7.95 -18.43
N GLY A 192 -1.43 -6.77 -18.13
CA GLY A 192 -0.92 -5.84 -19.13
C GLY A 192 -1.01 -4.37 -18.67
N GLN A 193 -0.90 -3.44 -19.63
CA GLN A 193 -0.94 -2.00 -19.35
C GLN A 193 -2.24 -1.57 -18.64
N HIS A 194 -3.38 -2.13 -19.03
CA HIS A 194 -4.67 -1.86 -18.40
C HIS A 194 -4.69 -2.21 -16.90
N GLN A 195 -4.00 -3.28 -16.49
CA GLN A 195 -3.82 -3.64 -15.08
C GLN A 195 -3.07 -2.53 -14.32
N MET A 196 -2.01 -2.00 -14.93
CA MET A 196 -1.24 -0.90 -14.34
C MET A 196 -2.09 0.37 -14.24
N TRP A 197 -2.82 0.73 -15.30
CA TRP A 197 -3.72 1.90 -15.27
C TRP A 197 -4.83 1.76 -14.23
N ALA A 198 -5.42 0.58 -14.09
CA ALA A 198 -6.39 0.29 -13.05
C ALA A 198 -5.79 0.45 -11.65
N ALA A 199 -4.56 -0.04 -11.44
CA ALA A 199 -3.88 0.09 -10.16
C ALA A 199 -3.47 1.53 -9.82
N GLN A 200 -3.16 2.36 -10.83
CA GLN A 200 -2.64 3.72 -10.65
C GLN A 200 -3.74 4.78 -10.60
N HIS A 201 -4.80 4.65 -11.40
CA HIS A 201 -5.77 5.72 -11.66
C HIS A 201 -7.18 5.44 -11.11
N TYR A 202 -7.48 4.21 -10.66
CA TYR A 202 -8.71 3.93 -9.93
C TYR A 202 -8.45 3.97 -8.43
N LYS A 203 -9.22 4.77 -7.69
CA LYS A 203 -9.08 4.92 -6.24
C LYS A 203 -9.91 3.86 -5.51
N TYR A 204 -9.26 2.79 -5.07
CA TYR A 204 -9.91 1.72 -4.32
C TYR A 204 -10.19 2.18 -2.89
N LYS A 205 -11.46 2.18 -2.48
CA LYS A 205 -11.90 2.61 -1.15
C LYS A 205 -12.11 1.45 -0.17
N LYS A 206 -12.28 0.24 -0.70
CA LYS A 206 -12.64 -0.95 0.07
C LYS A 206 -11.76 -2.14 -0.32
N PRO A 207 -11.48 -3.05 0.63
CA PRO A 207 -10.79 -4.29 0.29
C PRO A 207 -11.63 -5.17 -0.65
N ARG A 208 -10.98 -6.09 -1.34
CA ARG A 208 -11.59 -7.09 -2.25
C ARG A 208 -12.34 -6.48 -3.45
N THR A 209 -12.04 -5.23 -3.81
CA THR A 209 -12.63 -4.56 -4.99
C THR A 209 -11.70 -4.54 -6.21
N LEU A 210 -10.48 -5.05 -6.10
CA LEU A 210 -9.59 -5.34 -7.22
C LEU A 210 -9.38 -6.85 -7.34
N LEU A 211 -9.77 -7.43 -8.46
CA LEU A 211 -9.56 -8.82 -8.83
C LEU A 211 -8.53 -8.90 -9.95
N THR A 212 -7.34 -9.38 -9.65
CA THR A 212 -6.22 -9.38 -10.59
C THR A 212 -5.24 -10.51 -10.30
N SER A 213 -4.62 -11.06 -11.34
CA SER A 213 -3.52 -12.02 -11.21
C SER A 213 -2.20 -11.28 -10.97
N GLY A 214 -2.04 -10.66 -9.80
CA GLY A 214 -0.88 -9.83 -9.46
C GLY A 214 0.38 -10.60 -9.05
N GLY A 215 0.25 -11.88 -8.76
CA GLY A 215 1.38 -12.76 -8.41
C GLY A 215 1.97 -13.44 -9.64
N LEU A 216 1.22 -14.32 -10.26
CA LEU A 216 1.67 -15.12 -11.40
C LEU A 216 1.51 -14.42 -12.75
N GLY A 217 0.70 -13.36 -12.84
CA GLY A 217 0.48 -12.64 -14.10
C GLY A 217 -0.24 -13.49 -15.15
N THR A 218 -1.24 -14.27 -14.74
CA THR A 218 -1.94 -15.21 -15.62
C THR A 218 -2.87 -14.48 -16.57
N MET A 219 -2.61 -14.54 -17.86
CA MET A 219 -3.48 -14.04 -18.91
C MET A 219 -4.74 -14.92 -19.02
N GLY A 220 -5.91 -14.29 -19.31
CA GLY A 220 -7.19 -14.97 -19.34
C GLY A 220 -7.92 -15.01 -17.98
N TYR A 221 -7.30 -14.51 -16.91
CA TYR A 221 -7.88 -14.44 -15.57
C TYR A 221 -9.10 -13.52 -15.49
N GLY A 222 -9.03 -12.35 -16.16
CA GLY A 222 -9.93 -11.24 -15.94
C GLY A 222 -11.39 -11.53 -16.22
N LEU A 223 -11.70 -12.26 -17.32
CA LEU A 223 -13.08 -12.59 -17.70
C LEU A 223 -13.74 -13.52 -16.66
N GLY A 224 -13.06 -14.59 -16.29
CA GLY A 224 -13.59 -15.54 -15.31
C GLY A 224 -13.81 -14.88 -13.94
N ALA A 225 -12.86 -14.04 -13.50
CA ALA A 225 -12.97 -13.29 -12.26
C ALA A 225 -14.12 -12.28 -12.28
N ALA A 226 -14.37 -11.59 -13.44
CA ALA A 226 -15.50 -10.67 -13.58
C ALA A 226 -16.85 -11.39 -13.51
N ILE A 227 -16.98 -12.55 -14.13
CA ILE A 227 -18.18 -13.39 -14.04
C ILE A 227 -18.43 -13.81 -12.59
N GLY A 228 -17.39 -14.33 -11.91
CA GLY A 228 -17.52 -14.76 -10.53
C GLY A 228 -17.83 -13.61 -9.54
N ALA A 229 -17.38 -12.40 -9.82
CA ALA A 229 -17.71 -11.23 -9.00
C ALA A 229 -19.16 -10.75 -9.18
N LYS A 230 -19.82 -11.13 -10.28
CA LYS A 230 -21.21 -10.73 -10.57
C LYS A 230 -22.23 -11.68 -9.96
N VAL A 231 -21.88 -12.96 -9.72
CA VAL A 231 -22.75 -13.99 -9.14
C VAL A 231 -22.83 -13.85 -7.64
#